data_b2174c9b3995f7cdcb3c47088a76dff9
#
_entry.id   b2174c9b3995f7cdcb3c47088a76dff9
#
_cell.length_a   1.000
_cell.length_b   1.000
_cell.length_c   1.000
_cell.angle_alpha   90.00
_cell.angle_beta   90.00
_cell.angle_gamma   90.00
#
_symmetry.space_group_name_H-M   'P 1'
#
loop_
_entity.id
_entity.type
_entity.pdbx_description
1 polymer ?
#
loop_
_entity_poly.entity_id
_entity_poly.type
_entity_poly.pdbx_seq_one_letter_code
_entity_poly.pdbx_strand_id
1 'polypeptide(L)'
;MKMRRNVIKIIQLSAYWPFLLLFKIFFNFEIRGIENLKKADCSFLIASNHVSYLDPVSVFIALPFRFRYAPLYYMASDYFYRLLFFYRFVGAVRAHEGKDLELSGRPLINLLDHGERVIIFPEGAIKRGVKRRPRRGISYVAAKSNKLIVPLKIESNLDGSINVVGGKVFDLLTGKHWIKMVFGKPFKIEETIGKTPESLSELRKASEGGFNKIEAANDGR
;
A
#
# COMPACT_ATOMS: atom_id res chain seq x y z
N MET A 1 -20.45 -9.92 -2.17
CA MET A 1 -19.38 -9.09 -1.54
C MET A 1 -19.01 -9.57 -0.14
N LYS A 2 -19.95 -9.78 0.79
CA LYS A 2 -19.67 -10.22 2.18
C LYS A 2 -18.88 -11.54 2.29
N MET A 3 -19.20 -12.57 1.51
CA MET A 3 -18.50 -13.87 1.54
C MET A 3 -17.02 -13.73 1.17
N ARG A 4 -16.69 -13.04 0.08
CA ARG A 4 -15.29 -12.78 -0.33
C ARG A 4 -14.52 -12.00 0.74
N ARG A 5 -15.14 -10.99 1.36
CA ARG A 5 -14.57 -10.21 2.46
C ARG A 5 -14.18 -11.10 3.65
N ASN A 6 -15.07 -11.99 4.07
CA ASN A 6 -14.80 -12.90 5.19
C ASN A 6 -13.68 -13.89 4.87
N VAL A 7 -13.65 -14.43 3.66
CA VAL A 7 -12.56 -15.32 3.21
C VAL A 7 -11.21 -14.58 3.27
N ILE A 8 -11.12 -13.38 2.71
CA ILE A 8 -9.89 -12.57 2.74
C ILE A 8 -9.48 -12.29 4.19
N LYS A 9 -10.42 -11.90 5.05
CA LYS A 9 -10.17 -11.66 6.47
C LYS A 9 -9.59 -12.89 7.17
N ILE A 10 -10.21 -14.05 6.99
CA ILE A 10 -9.75 -15.30 7.59
C ILE A 10 -8.33 -15.63 7.12
N ILE A 11 -8.08 -15.59 5.81
CA ILE A 11 -6.77 -15.87 5.24
C ILE A 11 -5.72 -14.90 5.81
N GLN A 12 -5.99 -13.60 5.82
CA GLN A 12 -5.06 -12.62 6.34
C GLN A 12 -4.78 -12.81 7.84
N LEU A 13 -5.80 -13.08 8.65
CA LEU A 13 -5.63 -13.34 10.09
C LEU A 13 -4.84 -14.62 10.35
N SER A 14 -5.12 -15.70 9.63
CA SER A 14 -4.39 -16.97 9.75
C SER A 14 -2.94 -16.85 9.30
N ALA A 15 -2.68 -16.08 8.24
CA ALA A 15 -1.36 -15.85 7.70
C ALA A 15 -0.51 -14.90 8.55
N TYR A 16 -1.13 -14.07 9.40
CA TYR A 16 -0.43 -13.04 10.14
C TYR A 16 0.72 -13.56 10.99
N TRP A 17 0.45 -14.53 11.88
CA TRP A 17 1.45 -15.04 12.81
C TRP A 17 2.61 -15.78 12.12
N PRO A 18 2.37 -16.68 11.15
CA PRO A 18 3.44 -17.27 10.36
C PRO A 18 4.32 -16.23 9.66
N PHE A 19 3.70 -15.24 9.00
CA PHE A 19 4.47 -14.21 8.31
C PHE A 19 5.22 -13.30 9.28
N LEU A 20 4.63 -12.91 10.42
CA LEU A 20 5.32 -12.13 11.44
C LEU A 20 6.56 -12.87 11.97
N LEU A 21 6.44 -14.18 12.22
CA LEU A 21 7.55 -15.01 12.67
C LEU A 21 8.66 -15.07 11.60
N LEU A 22 8.30 -15.34 10.36
CA LEU A 22 9.24 -15.36 9.23
C LEU A 22 9.95 -14.00 9.09
N PHE A 23 9.20 -12.90 9.16
CA PHE A 23 9.79 -11.56 9.06
C PHE A 23 10.75 -11.26 10.22
N LYS A 24 10.44 -11.67 11.45
CA LYS A 24 11.34 -11.51 12.61
C LYS A 24 12.61 -12.37 12.51
N ILE A 25 12.53 -13.52 11.86
CA ILE A 25 13.69 -14.41 11.69
C ILE A 25 14.61 -13.91 10.58
N PHE A 26 14.04 -13.50 9.43
CA PHE A 26 14.79 -13.22 8.23
C PHE A 26 15.07 -11.75 7.96
N PHE A 27 14.38 -10.83 8.68
CA PHE A 27 14.50 -9.39 8.46
C PHE A 27 14.75 -8.65 9.77
N ASN A 28 15.65 -7.68 9.73
CA ASN A 28 15.65 -6.62 10.71
C ASN A 28 14.51 -5.65 10.33
N PHE A 29 13.38 -5.76 11.06
CA PHE A 29 12.13 -5.10 10.72
C PHE A 29 11.85 -3.96 11.69
N GLU A 30 11.97 -2.72 11.21
CA GLU A 30 11.78 -1.51 11.99
C GLU A 30 10.52 -0.75 11.55
N ILE A 31 9.69 -0.36 12.52
CA ILE A 31 8.47 0.41 12.27
C ILE A 31 8.50 1.66 13.13
N ARG A 32 8.31 2.83 12.50
CA ARG A 32 8.23 4.14 13.16
C ARG A 32 6.96 4.89 12.78
N GLY A 33 6.55 5.87 13.61
CA GLY A 33 5.37 6.70 13.32
C GLY A 33 4.04 5.99 13.42
N ILE A 34 4.00 4.79 14.06
CA ILE A 34 2.78 3.99 14.21
C ILE A 34 1.69 4.73 14.99
N GLU A 35 2.08 5.65 15.85
CA GLU A 35 1.20 6.53 16.63
C GLU A 35 0.37 7.45 15.74
N ASN A 36 0.86 7.80 14.56
CA ASN A 36 0.13 8.62 13.59
C ASN A 36 -1.16 7.94 13.15
N LEU A 37 -1.19 6.60 13.14
CA LEU A 37 -2.39 5.84 12.81
C LEU A 37 -3.51 5.99 13.86
N LYS A 38 -3.22 6.50 15.07
CA LYS A 38 -4.24 6.76 16.09
C LYS A 38 -5.28 7.79 15.60
N LYS A 39 -4.86 8.69 14.71
CA LYS A 39 -5.70 9.74 14.11
C LYS A 39 -6.47 9.27 12.88
N ALA A 40 -6.14 8.08 12.37
CA ALA A 40 -6.85 7.50 11.26
C ALA A 40 -8.08 6.73 11.77
N ASP A 41 -9.22 6.95 11.13
CA ASP A 41 -10.44 6.17 11.33
C ASP A 41 -10.25 4.69 10.98
N CYS A 42 -11.31 3.91 11.09
CA CYS A 42 -11.27 2.50 10.68
C CYS A 42 -10.98 2.32 9.18
N SER A 43 -11.28 3.30 8.35
CA SER A 43 -11.11 3.28 6.89
C SER A 43 -10.19 4.41 6.43
N PHE A 44 -9.10 4.06 5.78
CA PHE A 44 -8.14 5.01 5.23
C PHE A 44 -7.37 4.41 4.06
N LEU A 45 -6.76 5.31 3.28
CA LEU A 45 -5.89 4.98 2.16
C LEU A 45 -4.42 5.05 2.61
N ILE A 46 -3.66 3.96 2.47
CA ILE A 46 -2.21 3.98 2.64
C ILE A 46 -1.57 4.31 1.29
N ALA A 47 -0.78 5.36 1.26
CA ALA A 47 0.02 5.74 0.10
C ALA A 47 1.48 5.40 0.39
N SER A 48 2.07 4.48 -0.35
CA SER A 48 3.43 4.01 -0.11
C SER A 48 4.27 4.02 -1.38
N ASN A 49 5.56 4.32 -1.26
CA ASN A 49 6.52 3.97 -2.31
C ASN A 49 6.61 2.44 -2.47
N HIS A 50 7.12 1.96 -3.60
CA HIS A 50 7.14 0.53 -3.94
C HIS A 50 8.55 0.05 -4.21
N VAL A 51 9.15 -0.67 -3.26
CA VAL A 51 10.55 -1.12 -3.32
C VAL A 51 10.67 -2.63 -3.54
N SER A 52 9.66 -3.42 -3.11
CA SER A 52 9.69 -4.88 -3.17
C SER A 52 8.30 -5.49 -3.41
N TYR A 53 8.24 -6.68 -3.99
CA TYR A 53 7.01 -7.48 -4.07
C TYR A 53 6.48 -7.92 -2.68
N LEU A 54 7.32 -7.82 -1.65
CA LEU A 54 6.92 -8.10 -0.26
C LEU A 54 6.20 -6.92 0.41
N ASP A 55 6.19 -5.73 -0.19
CA ASP A 55 5.62 -4.53 0.44
C ASP A 55 4.17 -4.71 0.94
N PRO A 56 3.23 -5.30 0.18
CA PRO A 56 1.87 -5.49 0.68
C PRO A 56 1.80 -6.34 1.95
N VAL A 57 2.65 -7.38 2.03
CA VAL A 57 2.74 -8.26 3.21
C VAL A 57 3.41 -7.53 4.37
N SER A 58 4.49 -6.80 4.10
CA SER A 58 5.20 -6.00 5.10
C SER A 58 4.28 -4.95 5.74
N VAL A 59 3.50 -4.25 4.92
CA VAL A 59 2.51 -3.27 5.41
C VAL A 59 1.44 -3.96 6.25
N PHE A 60 0.94 -5.12 5.83
CA PHE A 60 -0.04 -5.87 6.59
C PHE A 60 0.49 -6.28 7.98
N ILE A 61 1.75 -6.73 8.06
CA ILE A 61 2.40 -7.10 9.31
C ILE A 61 2.65 -5.87 10.19
N ALA A 62 3.02 -4.73 9.60
CA ALA A 62 3.31 -3.49 10.30
C ALA A 62 2.09 -2.86 10.97
N LEU A 63 0.87 -3.11 10.45
CA LEU A 63 -0.34 -2.52 11.00
C LEU A 63 -0.64 -3.02 12.42
N PRO A 64 -1.03 -2.12 13.35
CA PRO A 64 -1.48 -2.50 14.69
C PRO A 64 -2.64 -3.48 14.68
N PHE A 65 -2.72 -4.32 15.70
CA PHE A 65 -3.74 -5.37 15.80
C PHE A 65 -5.17 -4.85 15.64
N ARG A 66 -5.48 -3.66 16.17
CA ARG A 66 -6.81 -3.03 16.04
C ARG A 66 -7.28 -2.87 14.59
N PHE A 67 -6.34 -2.77 13.63
CA PHE A 67 -6.67 -2.65 12.22
C PHE A 67 -6.81 -4.00 11.50
N ARG A 68 -6.62 -5.12 12.17
CA ARG A 68 -6.69 -6.47 11.57
C ARG A 68 -8.09 -7.05 11.53
N TYR A 69 -9.05 -6.42 12.21
CA TYR A 69 -10.44 -6.87 12.19
C TYR A 69 -11.14 -6.66 10.84
N ALA A 70 -10.60 -5.81 9.97
CA ALA A 70 -11.06 -5.67 8.60
C ALA A 70 -9.91 -6.00 7.63
N PRO A 71 -10.22 -6.56 6.46
CA PRO A 71 -9.23 -6.86 5.44
C PRO A 71 -8.45 -5.63 5.00
N LEU A 72 -7.18 -5.84 4.65
CA LEU A 72 -6.35 -4.88 3.95
C LEU A 72 -6.36 -5.24 2.46
N TYR A 73 -6.69 -4.28 1.63
CA TYR A 73 -6.70 -4.45 0.19
C TYR A 73 -5.53 -3.69 -0.44
N TYR A 74 -5.03 -4.16 -1.57
CA TYR A 74 -3.98 -3.48 -2.31
C TYR A 74 -4.23 -3.55 -3.81
N MET A 75 -3.84 -2.50 -4.52
CA MET A 75 -3.93 -2.47 -5.97
C MET A 75 -2.78 -3.30 -6.58
N ALA A 76 -3.13 -4.29 -7.38
CA ALA A 76 -2.20 -5.12 -8.12
C ALA A 76 -2.30 -4.84 -9.63
N SER A 77 -1.17 -4.88 -10.33
CA SER A 77 -1.17 -4.76 -11.79
C SER A 77 -2.00 -5.87 -12.43
N ASP A 78 -2.54 -5.59 -13.62
CA ASP A 78 -3.38 -6.56 -14.35
C ASP A 78 -2.65 -7.88 -14.60
N TYR A 79 -1.35 -7.80 -14.92
CA TYR A 79 -0.50 -8.96 -15.12
C TYR A 79 -0.47 -9.88 -13.90
N PHE A 80 -0.10 -9.36 -12.72
CA PHE A 80 -0.02 -10.17 -11.50
C PHE A 80 -1.40 -10.66 -11.04
N TYR A 81 -2.44 -9.84 -11.19
CA TYR A 81 -3.80 -10.23 -10.81
C TYR A 81 -4.33 -11.42 -11.64
N ARG A 82 -3.92 -11.52 -12.91
CA ARG A 82 -4.32 -12.65 -13.78
C ARG A 82 -3.43 -13.86 -13.59
N LEU A 83 -2.10 -13.65 -13.53
CA LEU A 83 -1.12 -14.73 -13.42
C LEU A 83 -1.28 -15.51 -12.12
N LEU A 84 -1.52 -14.80 -11.02
CA LEU A 84 -1.61 -15.39 -9.68
C LEU A 84 -3.05 -15.27 -9.16
N PHE A 85 -3.91 -16.19 -9.62
CA PHE A 85 -5.33 -16.16 -9.29
C PHE A 85 -5.61 -16.09 -7.78
N PHE A 86 -4.73 -16.61 -6.94
CA PHE A 86 -4.86 -16.57 -5.48
C PHE A 86 -4.73 -15.15 -4.89
N TYR A 87 -4.13 -14.19 -5.61
CA TYR A 87 -4.02 -12.79 -5.16
C TYR A 87 -5.38 -12.17 -4.84
N ARG A 88 -6.43 -12.61 -5.55
CA ARG A 88 -7.81 -12.17 -5.26
C ARG A 88 -8.29 -12.57 -3.87
N PHE A 89 -7.74 -13.64 -3.30
CA PHE A 89 -8.11 -14.14 -1.98
C PHE A 89 -7.27 -13.54 -0.85
N VAL A 90 -6.17 -12.88 -1.17
CA VAL A 90 -5.32 -12.18 -0.20
C VAL A 90 -5.50 -10.65 -0.22
N GLY A 91 -6.52 -10.15 -0.90
CA GLY A 91 -6.88 -8.73 -0.89
C GLY A 91 -6.45 -7.94 -2.11
N ALA A 92 -5.93 -8.57 -3.16
CA ALA A 92 -5.60 -7.87 -4.39
C ALA A 92 -6.85 -7.33 -5.09
N VAL A 93 -6.76 -6.09 -5.57
CA VAL A 93 -7.72 -5.41 -6.44
C VAL A 93 -7.03 -5.11 -7.76
N ARG A 94 -7.68 -5.46 -8.85
CA ARG A 94 -7.13 -5.32 -10.19
C ARG A 94 -6.97 -3.85 -10.58
N ALA A 95 -5.78 -3.44 -10.99
CA ALA A 95 -5.54 -2.17 -11.65
C ALA A 95 -5.80 -2.32 -13.15
N HIS A 96 -6.61 -1.44 -13.72
CA HIS A 96 -6.85 -1.37 -15.16
C HIS A 96 -5.91 -0.34 -15.78
N GLU A 97 -4.66 -0.77 -16.03
CA GLU A 97 -3.62 0.12 -16.57
C GLU A 97 -3.99 0.69 -17.93
N GLY A 98 -3.75 2.00 -18.12
CA GLY A 98 -4.06 2.69 -19.36
C GLY A 98 -5.54 2.95 -19.65
N LYS A 99 -6.44 2.53 -18.74
CA LYS A 99 -7.88 2.76 -18.85
C LYS A 99 -8.33 3.93 -17.97
N ASP A 100 -9.63 4.20 -18.00
CA ASP A 100 -10.26 5.25 -17.21
C ASP A 100 -9.96 5.12 -15.70
N LEU A 101 -9.74 6.26 -15.07
CA LEU A 101 -9.52 6.37 -13.62
C LEU A 101 -10.71 5.84 -12.82
N GLU A 102 -11.92 6.02 -13.32
CA GLU A 102 -13.13 5.53 -12.68
C GLU A 102 -13.15 4.00 -12.65
N LEU A 103 -12.85 3.34 -13.76
CA LEU A 103 -12.84 1.88 -13.84
C LEU A 103 -11.84 1.26 -12.84
N SER A 104 -10.66 1.88 -12.68
CA SER A 104 -9.63 1.41 -11.75
C SER A 104 -9.89 1.84 -10.31
N GLY A 105 -10.45 3.01 -10.08
CA GLY A 105 -10.64 3.60 -8.76
C GLY A 105 -11.92 3.15 -8.06
N ARG A 106 -13.00 2.93 -8.80
CA ARG A 106 -14.32 2.59 -8.25
C ARG A 106 -14.33 1.40 -7.29
N PRO A 107 -13.62 0.28 -7.57
CA PRO A 107 -13.55 -0.83 -6.61
C PRO A 107 -12.89 -0.43 -5.28
N LEU A 108 -11.88 0.44 -5.31
CA LEU A 108 -11.17 0.90 -4.12
C LEU A 108 -12.01 1.89 -3.32
N ILE A 109 -12.71 2.81 -3.99
CA ILE A 109 -13.65 3.75 -3.37
C ILE A 109 -14.73 2.96 -2.63
N ASN A 110 -15.35 1.98 -3.28
CA ASN A 110 -16.35 1.13 -2.67
C ASN A 110 -15.82 0.38 -1.42
N LEU A 111 -14.58 -0.07 -1.43
CA LEU A 111 -13.97 -0.70 -0.26
C LEU A 111 -13.80 0.29 0.89
N LEU A 112 -13.29 1.48 0.60
CA LEU A 112 -13.12 2.56 1.58
C LEU A 112 -14.47 2.99 2.19
N ASP A 113 -15.53 3.09 1.39
CA ASP A 113 -16.89 3.43 1.86
C ASP A 113 -17.48 2.33 2.76
N HIS A 114 -17.06 1.08 2.57
CA HIS A 114 -17.44 -0.04 3.43
C HIS A 114 -16.55 -0.21 4.67
N GLY A 115 -15.70 0.77 4.98
CA GLY A 115 -14.86 0.74 6.18
C GLY A 115 -13.58 -0.06 6.04
N GLU A 116 -13.19 -0.45 4.82
CA GLU A 116 -11.97 -1.21 4.57
C GLU A 116 -10.76 -0.28 4.42
N ARG A 117 -9.57 -0.88 4.38
CA ARG A 117 -8.30 -0.19 4.17
C ARG A 117 -7.71 -0.60 2.85
N VAL A 118 -7.11 0.38 2.18
CA VAL A 118 -6.55 0.18 0.85
C VAL A 118 -5.12 0.68 0.81
N ILE A 119 -4.23 -0.08 0.18
CA ILE A 119 -2.88 0.37 -0.16
C ILE A 119 -2.84 0.71 -1.65
N ILE A 120 -2.30 1.87 -1.96
CA ILE A 120 -1.94 2.25 -3.33
C ILE A 120 -0.45 2.59 -3.34
N PHE A 121 0.24 2.04 -4.33
CA PHE A 121 1.60 2.42 -4.69
C PHE A 121 1.52 3.42 -5.85
N PRO A 122 1.71 4.73 -5.60
CA PRO A 122 1.48 5.76 -6.62
C PRO A 122 2.38 5.60 -7.85
N GLU A 123 3.55 5.02 -7.68
CA GLU A 123 4.50 4.74 -8.77
C GLU A 123 3.99 3.69 -9.77
N GLY A 124 3.10 2.81 -9.32
CA GLY A 124 2.42 1.81 -10.14
C GLY A 124 3.27 0.63 -10.60
N ALA A 125 4.56 0.61 -10.28
CA ALA A 125 5.45 -0.53 -10.50
C ALA A 125 6.77 -0.35 -9.75
N ILE A 126 7.42 -1.46 -9.41
CA ILE A 126 8.78 -1.47 -8.88
C ILE A 126 9.75 -1.21 -10.03
N LYS A 127 10.58 -0.16 -9.91
CA LYS A 127 11.72 0.08 -10.82
C LYS A 127 12.95 0.47 -10.03
N ARG A 128 14.04 -0.25 -10.29
CA ARG A 128 15.35 0.04 -9.72
C ARG A 128 15.88 1.40 -10.20
N GLY A 129 16.32 2.23 -9.26
CA GLY A 129 17.08 3.44 -9.56
C GLY A 129 16.36 4.57 -10.31
N VAL A 130 15.09 4.39 -10.64
CA VAL A 130 14.30 5.40 -11.36
C VAL A 130 13.12 5.85 -10.51
N LYS A 131 13.18 7.08 -9.99
CA LYS A 131 11.98 7.71 -9.40
C LYS A 131 10.93 7.90 -10.48
N ARG A 132 9.76 7.29 -10.28
CA ARG A 132 8.62 7.48 -11.19
C ARG A 132 7.75 8.62 -10.69
N ARG A 133 7.20 9.37 -11.63
CA ARG A 133 6.14 10.32 -11.31
C ARG A 133 4.91 9.56 -10.81
N PRO A 134 4.29 10.01 -9.70
CA PRO A 134 3.10 9.35 -9.16
C PRO A 134 1.94 9.41 -10.15
N ARG A 135 1.21 8.31 -10.23
CA ARG A 135 0.00 8.21 -11.06
C ARG A 135 -1.17 8.90 -10.37
N ARG A 136 -2.08 9.45 -11.14
CA ARG A 136 -3.27 10.20 -10.67
C ARG A 136 -4.29 9.37 -9.88
N GLY A 137 -4.18 8.04 -9.91
CA GLY A 137 -5.13 7.14 -9.25
C GLY A 137 -5.27 7.36 -7.75
N ILE A 138 -4.18 7.74 -7.05
CA ILE A 138 -4.24 7.97 -5.62
C ILE A 138 -5.08 9.21 -5.27
N SER A 139 -4.85 10.34 -5.95
CA SER A 139 -5.60 11.56 -5.72
C SER A 139 -7.07 11.42 -6.12
N TYR A 140 -7.35 10.68 -7.20
CA TYR A 140 -8.71 10.36 -7.62
C TYR A 140 -9.48 9.56 -6.57
N VAL A 141 -8.89 8.46 -6.09
CA VAL A 141 -9.52 7.61 -5.06
C VAL A 141 -9.71 8.39 -3.75
N ALA A 142 -8.71 9.16 -3.32
CA ALA A 142 -8.78 9.95 -2.10
C ALA A 142 -9.86 11.03 -2.17
N ALA A 143 -9.92 11.80 -3.26
CA ALA A 143 -10.92 12.85 -3.47
C ALA A 143 -12.35 12.29 -3.51
N LYS A 144 -12.56 11.20 -4.25
CA LYS A 144 -13.90 10.60 -4.38
C LYS A 144 -14.39 9.88 -3.13
N SER A 145 -13.50 9.25 -2.37
CA SER A 145 -13.87 8.57 -1.11
C SER A 145 -13.88 9.50 0.10
N ASN A 146 -13.33 10.69 -0.02
CA ASN A 146 -13.15 11.63 1.09
C ASN A 146 -12.47 11.00 2.32
N LYS A 147 -11.53 10.07 2.11
CA LYS A 147 -10.80 9.40 3.18
C LYS A 147 -9.43 10.01 3.42
N LEU A 148 -8.91 9.83 4.64
CA LEU A 148 -7.56 10.21 4.99
C LEU A 148 -6.55 9.37 4.21
N ILE A 149 -5.46 10.00 3.79
CA ILE A 149 -4.28 9.35 3.27
C ILE A 149 -3.26 9.25 4.40
N VAL A 150 -2.77 8.04 4.63
CA VAL A 150 -1.64 7.76 5.52
C VAL A 150 -0.41 7.59 4.63
N PRO A 151 0.54 8.53 4.63
CA PRO A 151 1.77 8.35 3.88
C PRO A 151 2.65 7.33 4.59
N LEU A 152 3.22 6.40 3.82
CA LEU A 152 4.11 5.36 4.33
C LEU A 152 5.36 5.33 3.47
N LYS A 153 6.52 5.54 4.08
CA LYS A 153 7.81 5.36 3.44
C LYS A 153 8.37 4.00 3.79
N ILE A 154 8.75 3.24 2.76
CA ILE A 154 9.41 1.96 2.89
C ILE A 154 10.84 2.11 2.37
N GLU A 155 11.80 1.75 3.21
CA GLU A 155 13.21 1.64 2.87
C GLU A 155 13.66 0.19 3.13
N SER A 156 14.44 -0.38 2.24
CA SER A 156 14.97 -1.74 2.41
C SER A 156 16.20 -1.95 1.54
N ASN A 157 17.02 -2.94 1.92
CA ASN A 157 18.08 -3.46 1.05
C ASN A 157 17.59 -4.58 0.12
N LEU A 158 16.29 -4.86 0.14
CA LEU A 158 15.67 -5.75 -0.83
C LEU A 158 15.66 -5.00 -2.16
N ASP A 159 16.58 -5.34 -3.03
CA ASP A 159 16.44 -4.89 -4.40
C ASP A 159 15.25 -5.65 -5.02
N GLY A 160 14.44 -5.00 -5.87
CA GLY A 160 13.25 -5.59 -6.49
C GLY A 160 13.46 -6.92 -7.24
N SER A 161 14.62 -7.57 -7.06
CA SER A 161 15.02 -8.84 -7.65
C SER A 161 14.66 -10.06 -6.80
N ILE A 162 14.03 -9.91 -5.65
CA ILE A 162 13.39 -11.05 -5.00
C ILE A 162 12.15 -11.39 -5.82
N ASN A 163 12.41 -11.94 -6.98
CA ASN A 163 11.45 -12.77 -7.68
C ASN A 163 11.27 -14.03 -6.83
N VAL A 164 10.22 -14.05 -6.02
CA VAL A 164 9.78 -15.26 -5.30
C VAL A 164 9.61 -16.46 -6.26
N VAL A 165 9.58 -16.23 -7.56
CA VAL A 165 9.38 -17.23 -8.62
C VAL A 165 10.68 -17.66 -9.30
N GLY A 166 11.83 -17.03 -9.02
CA GLY A 166 13.04 -17.28 -9.82
C GLY A 166 14.35 -17.44 -9.06
N GLY A 167 14.44 -18.35 -8.10
CA GLY A 167 15.75 -18.92 -7.70
C GLY A 167 16.55 -18.18 -6.63
N LYS A 168 16.07 -17.09 -6.04
CA LYS A 168 16.77 -16.36 -4.96
C LYS A 168 16.10 -16.47 -3.57
N VAL A 169 15.29 -17.50 -3.36
CA VAL A 169 14.76 -17.82 -2.02
C VAL A 169 15.91 -18.10 -1.04
N PHE A 170 17.00 -18.69 -1.54
CA PHE A 170 18.18 -18.98 -0.73
C PHE A 170 18.89 -17.70 -0.25
N ASP A 171 19.00 -16.67 -1.10
CA ASP A 171 19.57 -15.37 -0.71
C ASP A 171 18.69 -14.67 0.33
N LEU A 172 17.36 -14.86 0.27
CA LEU A 172 16.43 -14.35 1.26
C LEU A 172 16.67 -15.00 2.64
N LEU A 173 17.01 -16.29 2.66
CA LEU A 173 17.21 -17.06 3.89
C LEU A 173 18.62 -16.86 4.51
N THR A 174 19.60 -16.46 3.71
CA THR A 174 21.01 -16.33 4.14
C THR A 174 21.50 -14.89 4.22
N GLY A 175 20.78 -13.93 3.63
CA GLY A 175 21.14 -12.52 3.62
C GLY A 175 20.72 -11.79 4.90
N LYS A 176 21.49 -10.76 5.30
CA LYS A 176 21.08 -9.79 6.33
C LYS A 176 20.17 -8.74 5.69
N HIS A 177 18.86 -9.04 5.66
CA HIS A 177 17.89 -8.14 5.09
C HIS A 177 17.30 -7.21 6.16
N TRP A 178 17.01 -5.98 5.75
CA TRP A 178 16.31 -5.03 6.60
C TRP A 178 15.20 -4.32 5.84
N ILE A 179 14.13 -4.01 6.57
CA ILE A 179 12.99 -3.25 6.09
C ILE A 179 12.66 -2.23 7.17
N LYS A 180 12.70 -0.96 6.80
CA LYS A 180 12.29 0.16 7.66
C LYS A 180 11.03 0.78 7.09
N MET A 181 10.03 0.96 7.93
CA MET A 181 8.74 1.55 7.60
C MET A 181 8.47 2.77 8.47
N VAL A 182 8.16 3.89 7.85
CA VAL A 182 7.85 5.14 8.56
C VAL A 182 6.46 5.63 8.15
N PHE A 183 5.52 5.56 9.10
CA PHE A 183 4.17 6.12 8.91
C PHE A 183 4.18 7.62 9.19
N GLY A 184 3.89 8.42 8.19
CA GLY A 184 3.75 9.87 8.31
C GLY A 184 2.40 10.30 8.87
N LYS A 185 2.22 11.59 9.08
CA LYS A 185 0.96 12.18 9.57
C LYS A 185 -0.13 12.02 8.50
N PRO A 186 -1.30 11.47 8.86
CA PRO A 186 -2.45 11.41 7.95
C PRO A 186 -2.87 12.80 7.45
N PHE A 187 -3.30 12.89 6.21
CA PHE A 187 -3.74 14.13 5.58
C PHE A 187 -4.91 13.90 4.63
N LYS A 188 -5.63 14.95 4.30
CA LYS A 188 -6.63 14.98 3.22
C LYS A 188 -5.97 15.39 1.90
N ILE A 189 -6.46 14.87 0.78
CA ILE A 189 -5.87 15.18 -0.52
C ILE A 189 -5.96 16.66 -0.87
N GLU A 190 -6.98 17.35 -0.37
CA GLU A 190 -7.20 18.79 -0.54
C GLU A 190 -6.05 19.62 0.03
N GLU A 191 -5.40 19.16 1.10
CA GLU A 191 -4.27 19.85 1.74
C GLU A 191 -3.04 19.95 0.81
N THR A 192 -2.99 19.18 -0.28
CA THR A 192 -1.84 19.18 -1.21
C THR A 192 -1.89 20.32 -2.21
N ILE A 193 -3.09 20.81 -2.55
CA ILE A 193 -3.31 21.88 -3.56
C ILE A 193 -4.29 22.97 -3.07
N GLY A 194 -4.75 22.91 -1.81
CA GLY A 194 -5.66 23.89 -1.21
C GLY A 194 -7.12 23.74 -1.60
N LYS A 195 -7.50 22.74 -2.36
CA LYS A 195 -8.88 22.44 -2.79
C LYS A 195 -9.05 20.98 -3.21
N THR A 196 -10.30 20.53 -3.32
CA THR A 196 -10.60 19.22 -3.90
C THR A 196 -10.21 19.18 -5.39
N PRO A 197 -9.38 18.23 -5.84
CA PRO A 197 -8.97 18.16 -7.24
C PRO A 197 -10.12 17.63 -8.11
N GLU A 198 -10.50 18.40 -9.13
CA GLU A 198 -11.59 18.06 -10.06
C GLU A 198 -11.07 17.74 -11.47
N SER A 199 -10.07 18.48 -11.94
CA SER A 199 -9.47 18.26 -13.27
C SER A 199 -8.34 17.24 -13.25
N LEU A 200 -8.02 16.67 -14.43
CA LEU A 200 -6.90 15.73 -14.58
C LEU A 200 -5.53 16.37 -14.24
N SER A 201 -5.38 17.68 -14.46
CA SER A 201 -4.17 18.42 -14.10
C SER A 201 -4.05 18.60 -12.59
N GLU A 202 -5.16 18.90 -11.91
CA GLU A 202 -5.22 19.04 -10.46
C GLU A 202 -4.99 17.70 -9.76
N LEU A 203 -5.59 16.62 -10.25
CA LEU A 203 -5.31 15.26 -9.76
C LEU A 203 -3.83 14.91 -9.88
N ARG A 204 -3.15 15.34 -10.94
CA ARG A 204 -1.70 15.14 -11.09
C ARG A 204 -0.92 15.91 -10.04
N LYS A 205 -1.20 17.21 -9.90
CA LYS A 205 -0.53 18.06 -8.88
C LYS A 205 -0.77 17.54 -7.47
N ALA A 206 -2.00 17.13 -7.14
CA ALA A 206 -2.33 16.56 -5.85
C ALA A 206 -1.61 15.24 -5.59
N SER A 207 -1.46 14.37 -6.62
CA SER A 207 -0.68 13.13 -6.49
C SER A 207 0.81 13.41 -6.25
N GLU A 208 1.39 14.40 -6.92
CA GLU A 208 2.79 14.82 -6.71
C GLU A 208 2.97 15.37 -5.29
N GLY A 209 2.06 16.23 -4.82
CA GLY A 209 2.05 16.74 -3.45
C GLY A 209 1.92 15.63 -2.40
N GLY A 210 1.03 14.66 -2.63
CA GLY A 210 0.88 13.49 -1.77
C GLY A 210 2.13 12.60 -1.75
N PHE A 211 2.76 12.41 -2.90
CA PHE A 211 4.02 11.65 -3.01
C PHE A 211 5.17 12.34 -2.26
N ASN A 212 5.26 13.67 -2.33
CA ASN A 212 6.24 14.44 -1.55
C ASN A 212 6.04 14.22 -0.03
N LYS A 213 4.81 14.08 0.46
CA LYS A 213 4.54 13.74 1.85
C LYS A 213 5.01 12.33 2.23
N ILE A 214 4.99 11.36 1.28
CA ILE A 214 5.57 10.02 1.47
C ILE A 214 7.10 10.13 1.61
N GLU A 215 7.74 10.84 0.69
CA GLU A 215 9.20 11.04 0.73
C GLU A 215 9.66 11.82 1.96
N ALA A 216 8.84 12.78 2.42
CA ALA A 216 9.09 13.57 3.62
C ALA A 216 8.76 12.82 4.93
N ALA A 217 8.16 11.63 4.88
CA ALA A 217 7.97 10.77 6.03
C ALA A 217 9.34 10.20 6.46
N ASN A 218 10.21 11.09 6.91
CA ASN A 218 11.48 10.75 7.52
C ASN A 218 11.31 10.69 9.04
N ASP A 219 12.26 10.03 9.68
CA ASP A 219 12.41 10.09 11.13
C ASP A 219 12.31 11.56 11.56
N GLY A 220 11.26 11.89 12.30
CA GLY A 220 11.21 13.18 12.98
C GLY A 220 12.41 13.24 13.93
N ARG A 221 13.49 13.83 13.45
CA ARG A 221 14.56 14.37 14.28
C ARG A 221 14.18 15.76 14.69
#